data_8b60b70dfe57248b69e52bc84fac9e4c
#
_entry.id   8b60b70dfe57248b69e52bc84fac9e4c
#
_cell.length_a   1.000
_cell.length_b   1.000
_cell.length_c   1.000
_cell.angle_alpha   90.00
_cell.angle_beta   90.00
_cell.angle_gamma   90.00
#
_symmetry.space_group_name_H-M   'P 1'
#
loop_
_entity.id
_entity.type
_entity.pdbx_description
1 polymer ?
#
loop_
_entity_poly.entity_id
_entity_poly.type
_entity_poly.pdbx_seq_one_letter_code
_entity_poly.pdbx_strand_id
1 'polypeptide(L)'
;DGIDPDCCRNVVIANCIVSTGDDAIVVKSTGPMSRRYGVCENITITNCVLHSRDSALKIGTETHGTIRNVTLSDCIIDRCSRAVGIWVRDGGTVEDIHIHHLTGSTLRYADRYAEPGAPGWWGKGEPIFISATPRKNSRTKTGTIRNVTFDNLSITCESCAFLAGEPESCLRDIRIRDLHMTFKRQGTQPGGLFDEQPSVRHVYSHAIPALYARSVKQLTVQDSTVRYADKSEAWASEVTTLEDCTESAVDLKKIQ
;
A
#
# COMPACT_ATOMS: atom_id res chain seq x y z
N ASP A 1 2.72 -16.15 2.92
CA ASP A 1 3.64 -15.29 2.17
C ASP A 1 4.43 -16.10 1.13
N GLY A 2 4.97 -15.43 0.10
CA GLY A 2 5.79 -16.07 -0.93
C GLY A 2 7.29 -15.92 -0.66
N ILE A 3 7.81 -14.70 -0.69
CA ILE A 3 9.23 -14.39 -0.51
C ILE A 3 9.37 -13.29 0.54
N ASP A 4 10.06 -13.57 1.65
CA ASP A 4 10.13 -12.71 2.83
C ASP A 4 11.57 -12.26 3.15
N PRO A 5 12.14 -11.24 2.51
CA PRO A 5 13.39 -10.65 2.94
C PRO A 5 13.23 -9.95 4.31
N ASP A 6 13.72 -10.57 5.38
CA ASP A 6 13.73 -9.99 6.73
C ASP A 6 15.13 -9.57 7.14
N CYS A 7 15.36 -8.26 7.27
CA CYS A 7 16.67 -7.67 7.55
C CYS A 7 17.78 -8.15 6.60
N CYS A 8 17.42 -8.40 5.34
CA CYS A 8 18.35 -8.82 4.29
C CYS A 8 19.00 -7.62 3.61
N ARG A 9 20.11 -7.87 2.94
CA ARG A 9 20.84 -6.87 2.15
C ARG A 9 21.24 -7.40 0.80
N ASN A 10 21.22 -6.53 -0.22
CA ASN A 10 21.65 -6.83 -1.58
C ASN A 10 20.90 -8.02 -2.17
N VAL A 11 19.56 -7.92 -2.18
CA VAL A 11 18.65 -8.96 -2.68
C VAL A 11 18.12 -8.56 -4.05
N VAL A 12 18.15 -9.49 -4.99
CA VAL A 12 17.47 -9.37 -6.28
C VAL A 12 16.43 -10.47 -6.41
N ILE A 13 15.18 -10.08 -6.64
CA ILE A 13 14.05 -10.97 -6.94
C ILE A 13 13.59 -10.61 -8.35
N ALA A 14 13.83 -11.48 -9.32
CA ALA A 14 13.54 -11.16 -10.71
C ALA A 14 13.04 -12.38 -11.50
N ASN A 15 12.23 -12.12 -12.53
CA ASN A 15 11.74 -13.14 -13.46
C ASN A 15 10.90 -14.24 -12.77
N CYS A 16 10.16 -13.88 -11.72
CA CYS A 16 9.37 -14.81 -10.93
C CYS A 16 7.89 -14.73 -11.27
N ILE A 17 7.21 -15.86 -11.20
CA ILE A 17 5.75 -15.93 -11.09
C ILE A 17 5.46 -16.37 -9.66
N VAL A 18 4.85 -15.50 -8.87
CA VAL A 18 4.54 -15.75 -7.45
C VAL A 18 3.03 -15.76 -7.27
N SER A 19 2.48 -16.83 -6.72
CA SER A 19 1.05 -16.97 -6.42
C SER A 19 0.86 -17.48 -5.00
N THR A 20 0.17 -16.69 -4.17
CA THR A 20 0.09 -16.93 -2.73
C THR A 20 -1.30 -16.69 -2.17
N GLY A 21 -1.57 -17.27 -1.01
CA GLY A 21 -2.78 -17.02 -0.23
C GLY A 21 -2.66 -15.82 0.73
N ASP A 22 -1.45 -15.32 0.95
CA ASP A 22 -1.10 -14.11 1.70
C ASP A 22 -0.16 -13.27 0.83
N ASP A 23 0.69 -12.37 1.35
CA ASP A 23 1.54 -11.49 0.55
C ASP A 23 2.42 -12.24 -0.46
N ALA A 24 2.60 -11.73 -1.67
CA ALA A 24 3.47 -12.36 -2.66
C ALA A 24 4.95 -12.12 -2.32
N ILE A 25 5.33 -10.87 -2.11
CA ILE A 25 6.67 -10.51 -1.63
C ILE A 25 6.51 -9.54 -0.48
N VAL A 26 7.16 -9.82 0.66
CA VAL A 26 7.05 -8.96 1.84
C VAL A 26 8.42 -8.68 2.47
N VAL A 27 8.82 -7.42 2.45
CA VAL A 27 10.06 -6.94 3.06
C VAL A 27 9.80 -6.58 4.52
N LYS A 28 10.49 -7.24 5.43
CA LYS A 28 10.28 -7.14 6.88
C LYS A 28 11.51 -6.65 7.64
N SER A 29 11.29 -6.13 8.82
CA SER A 29 12.32 -5.87 9.83
C SER A 29 11.78 -6.29 11.20
N THR A 30 11.79 -7.60 11.45
CA THR A 30 11.29 -8.16 12.72
C THR A 30 12.21 -7.78 13.87
N GLY A 31 11.67 -7.70 15.09
CA GLY A 31 12.43 -7.26 16.25
C GLY A 31 13.70 -8.10 16.52
N PRO A 32 13.64 -9.43 16.51
CA PRO A 32 14.83 -10.27 16.64
C PRO A 32 15.87 -10.07 15.56
N MET A 33 15.41 -10.02 14.28
CA MET A 33 16.31 -9.90 13.14
C MET A 33 16.94 -8.52 13.06
N SER A 34 16.19 -7.45 13.30
CA SER A 34 16.74 -6.08 13.28
C SER A 34 17.82 -5.87 14.35
N ARG A 35 17.66 -6.46 15.55
CA ARG A 35 18.71 -6.43 16.58
C ARG A 35 19.96 -7.22 16.19
N ARG A 36 19.80 -8.29 15.43
CA ARG A 36 20.92 -9.17 15.07
C ARG A 36 21.64 -8.71 13.79
N TYR A 37 20.88 -8.28 12.78
CA TYR A 37 21.40 -8.02 11.45
C TYR A 37 21.29 -6.55 11.01
N GLY A 38 20.52 -5.74 11.75
CA GLY A 38 20.38 -4.31 11.51
C GLY A 38 19.45 -3.98 10.34
N VAL A 39 19.92 -3.17 9.42
CA VAL A 39 19.13 -2.59 8.33
C VAL A 39 18.77 -3.63 7.26
N CYS A 40 17.53 -3.55 6.75
CA CYS A 40 17.08 -4.25 5.56
C CYS A 40 17.22 -3.29 4.38
N GLU A 41 18.10 -3.58 3.40
CA GLU A 41 18.43 -2.59 2.37
C GLU A 41 18.90 -3.18 1.04
N ASN A 42 18.83 -2.34 -0.01
CA ASN A 42 19.28 -2.69 -1.35
C ASN A 42 18.51 -3.90 -1.91
N ILE A 43 17.19 -3.79 -1.98
CA ILE A 43 16.31 -4.85 -2.47
C ILE A 43 15.71 -4.40 -3.80
N THR A 44 15.93 -5.18 -4.83
CA THR A 44 15.34 -4.97 -6.16
C THR A 44 14.40 -6.11 -6.49
N ILE A 45 13.18 -5.76 -6.87
CA ILE A 45 12.14 -6.68 -7.33
C ILE A 45 11.72 -6.23 -8.72
N THR A 46 11.87 -7.10 -9.74
CA THR A 46 11.62 -6.68 -11.11
C THR A 46 11.18 -7.83 -12.02
N ASN A 47 10.44 -7.49 -13.08
CA ASN A 47 10.00 -8.43 -14.12
C ASN A 47 9.29 -9.67 -13.53
N CYS A 48 8.35 -9.45 -12.62
CA CYS A 48 7.59 -10.50 -11.96
C CYS A 48 6.09 -10.42 -12.30
N VAL A 49 5.42 -11.56 -12.25
CA VAL A 49 3.95 -11.66 -12.22
C VAL A 49 3.56 -12.04 -10.80
N LEU A 50 2.83 -11.15 -10.13
CA LEU A 50 2.51 -11.29 -8.71
C LEU A 50 1.00 -11.46 -8.53
N HIS A 51 0.59 -12.61 -7.98
CA HIS A 51 -0.77 -12.90 -7.56
C HIS A 51 -0.81 -13.13 -6.05
N SER A 52 -1.72 -12.47 -5.36
CA SER A 52 -1.83 -12.58 -3.90
C SER A 52 -3.25 -12.25 -3.42
N ARG A 53 -3.71 -12.95 -2.40
CA ARG A 53 -4.95 -12.56 -1.71
C ARG A 53 -4.75 -11.40 -0.74
N ASP A 54 -3.51 -11.01 -0.41
CA ASP A 54 -3.18 -9.75 0.25
C ASP A 54 -2.37 -8.87 -0.70
N SER A 55 -1.12 -8.56 -0.46
CA SER A 55 -0.38 -7.56 -1.24
C SER A 55 0.58 -8.20 -2.24
N ALA A 56 0.70 -7.64 -3.45
CA ALA A 56 1.74 -8.06 -4.38
C ALA A 56 3.13 -7.72 -3.84
N LEU A 57 3.34 -6.47 -3.38
CA LEU A 57 4.47 -6.09 -2.54
C LEU A 57 3.94 -5.51 -1.22
N LYS A 58 4.47 -6.01 -0.12
CA LYS A 58 4.30 -5.43 1.21
C LYS A 58 5.64 -5.04 1.82
N ILE A 59 5.66 -3.91 2.51
CA ILE A 59 6.76 -3.51 3.39
C ILE A 59 6.17 -3.42 4.81
N GLY A 60 6.66 -4.28 5.70
CA GLY A 60 6.08 -4.45 7.05
C GLY A 60 5.15 -5.68 7.10
N THR A 61 4.22 -5.83 8.06
CA THR A 61 3.91 -4.86 9.15
C THR A 61 4.98 -4.75 10.23
N GLU A 62 5.85 -5.75 10.37
CA GLU A 62 6.97 -5.73 11.32
C GLU A 62 8.05 -4.76 10.82
N THR A 63 8.18 -3.64 11.51
CA THR A 63 9.07 -2.54 11.15
C THR A 63 9.81 -2.01 12.38
N HIS A 64 10.59 -2.90 13.02
CA HIS A 64 11.39 -2.55 14.21
C HIS A 64 12.69 -1.83 13.88
N GLY A 65 13.25 -2.05 12.68
CA GLY A 65 14.46 -1.41 12.20
C GLY A 65 14.23 -0.55 10.95
N THR A 66 15.30 -0.21 10.28
CA THR A 66 15.24 0.53 9.02
C THR A 66 15.08 -0.40 7.83
N ILE A 67 14.15 -0.07 6.93
CA ILE A 67 14.00 -0.66 5.59
C ILE A 67 14.22 0.46 4.59
N ARG A 68 15.19 0.32 3.69
CA ARG A 68 15.51 1.37 2.71
C ARG A 68 16.06 0.83 1.38
N ASN A 69 16.10 1.71 0.37
CA ASN A 69 16.58 1.37 -0.97
C ASN A 69 15.86 0.12 -1.50
N VAL A 70 14.53 0.17 -1.55
CA VAL A 70 13.70 -0.90 -2.10
C VAL A 70 13.08 -0.42 -3.42
N THR A 71 13.27 -1.20 -4.47
CA THR A 71 12.68 -0.93 -5.79
C THR A 71 11.78 -2.08 -6.21
N LEU A 72 10.56 -1.76 -6.65
CA LEU A 72 9.68 -2.67 -7.40
C LEU A 72 9.43 -2.07 -8.77
N SER A 73 9.76 -2.80 -9.84
CA SER A 73 9.59 -2.30 -11.20
C SER A 73 9.17 -3.36 -12.21
N ASP A 74 8.53 -2.90 -13.29
CA ASP A 74 8.26 -3.73 -14.46
C ASP A 74 7.50 -5.03 -14.12
N CYS A 75 6.52 -4.93 -13.21
CA CYS A 75 5.78 -6.08 -12.72
C CYS A 75 4.31 -6.03 -13.11
N ILE A 76 3.72 -7.21 -13.25
CA ILE A 76 2.29 -7.40 -13.44
C ILE A 76 1.65 -7.74 -12.10
N ILE A 77 0.63 -6.98 -11.74
CA ILE A 77 -0.20 -7.21 -10.56
C ILE A 77 -1.43 -8.01 -11.00
N ASP A 78 -1.40 -9.30 -10.73
CA ASP A 78 -2.47 -10.20 -11.15
C ASP A 78 -3.49 -10.39 -10.03
N ARG A 79 -4.48 -9.48 -9.97
CA ARG A 79 -5.61 -9.60 -9.06
C ARG A 79 -5.22 -9.73 -7.58
N CYS A 80 -4.36 -8.86 -7.09
CA CYS A 80 -4.03 -8.80 -5.66
C CYS A 80 -5.07 -7.99 -4.87
N SER A 81 -5.12 -8.12 -3.54
CA SER A 81 -5.92 -7.22 -2.72
C SER A 81 -5.33 -5.82 -2.68
N ARG A 82 -4.00 -5.72 -2.70
CA ARG A 82 -3.24 -4.46 -2.84
C ARG A 82 -2.13 -4.65 -3.85
N ALA A 83 -1.87 -3.66 -4.68
CA ALA A 83 -0.68 -3.73 -5.53
C ALA A 83 0.58 -3.46 -4.70
N VAL A 84 0.58 -2.39 -3.91
CA VAL A 84 1.68 -2.06 -2.99
C VAL A 84 1.10 -1.65 -1.65
N GLY A 85 1.63 -2.24 -0.58
CA GLY A 85 1.29 -1.87 0.79
C GLY A 85 2.52 -1.58 1.64
N ILE A 86 2.52 -0.44 2.36
CA ILE A 86 3.61 -0.04 3.26
C ILE A 86 3.04 0.24 4.64
N TRP A 87 3.47 -0.51 5.62
CA TRP A 87 3.07 -0.32 7.02
C TRP A 87 4.27 0.00 7.90
N VAL A 88 4.13 1.00 8.76
CA VAL A 88 5.06 1.21 9.87
C VAL A 88 4.26 1.22 11.17
N ARG A 89 4.63 0.31 12.09
CA ARG A 89 3.89 0.04 13.32
C ARG A 89 4.76 -0.06 14.58
N ASP A 90 6.07 -0.30 14.41
CA ASP A 90 6.91 -0.84 15.48
C ASP A 90 8.14 0.05 15.77
N GLY A 91 8.10 1.32 15.35
CA GLY A 91 9.12 2.33 15.67
C GLY A 91 10.24 2.46 14.64
N GLY A 92 10.26 1.63 13.60
CA GLY A 92 11.29 1.67 12.56
C GLY A 92 11.10 2.79 11.54
N THR A 93 11.96 2.80 10.56
CA THR A 93 11.94 3.74 9.43
C THR A 93 11.83 3.01 8.12
N VAL A 94 10.90 3.44 7.26
CA VAL A 94 10.83 3.02 5.86
C VAL A 94 11.12 4.25 5.01
N GLU A 95 12.17 4.16 4.18
CA GLU A 95 12.65 5.29 3.38
C GLU A 95 13.27 4.87 2.05
N ASP A 96 13.35 5.80 1.11
CA ASP A 96 13.99 5.57 -0.20
C ASP A 96 13.36 4.38 -0.94
N ILE A 97 12.03 4.45 -1.11
CA ILE A 97 11.24 3.41 -1.79
C ILE A 97 10.84 3.91 -3.17
N HIS A 98 11.15 3.14 -4.20
CA HIS A 98 10.82 3.46 -5.58
C HIS A 98 9.97 2.35 -6.21
N ILE A 99 8.76 2.70 -6.60
CA ILE A 99 7.79 1.80 -7.22
C ILE A 99 7.44 2.36 -8.60
N HIS A 100 7.68 1.61 -9.67
CA HIS A 100 7.43 2.13 -11.00
C HIS A 100 7.12 1.06 -12.05
N HIS A 101 6.46 1.49 -13.14
CA HIS A 101 6.07 0.63 -14.28
C HIS A 101 5.29 -0.62 -13.84
N LEU A 102 4.18 -0.40 -13.13
CA LEU A 102 3.28 -1.49 -12.74
C LEU A 102 1.99 -1.45 -13.55
N THR A 103 1.52 -2.60 -13.97
CA THR A 103 0.21 -2.74 -14.61
C THR A 103 -0.55 -3.92 -14.01
N GLY A 104 -1.88 -3.86 -14.06
CA GLY A 104 -2.70 -4.97 -13.61
C GLY A 104 -3.95 -4.58 -12.87
N SER A 105 -4.31 -5.37 -11.86
CA SER A 105 -5.56 -5.14 -11.13
C SER A 105 -5.49 -5.52 -9.67
N THR A 106 -6.26 -4.77 -8.88
CA THR A 106 -6.52 -5.07 -7.48
C THR A 106 -8.02 -5.23 -7.26
N LEU A 107 -8.39 -6.14 -6.38
CA LEU A 107 -9.79 -6.38 -6.05
C LEU A 107 -9.96 -6.70 -4.57
N ARG A 108 -11.16 -6.46 -4.06
CA ARG A 108 -11.54 -6.89 -2.74
C ARG A 108 -11.91 -8.36 -2.76
N TYR A 109 -11.09 -9.21 -2.16
CA TYR A 109 -11.45 -10.59 -1.88
C TYR A 109 -12.54 -10.67 -0.80
N ALA A 110 -13.18 -11.84 -0.70
CA ALA A 110 -14.19 -12.06 0.31
C ALA A 110 -13.66 -11.77 1.72
N ASP A 111 -14.45 -11.06 2.52
CA ASP A 111 -14.16 -10.92 3.94
C ASP A 111 -14.27 -12.28 4.64
N ARG A 112 -13.60 -12.41 5.79
CA ARG A 112 -13.67 -13.61 6.64
C ARG A 112 -15.09 -14.09 6.96
N TYR A 113 -16.06 -13.19 6.90
CA TYR A 113 -17.48 -13.51 7.13
C TYR A 113 -18.14 -14.16 5.92
N ALA A 114 -17.65 -13.87 4.73
CA ALA A 114 -18.16 -14.44 3.49
C ALA A 114 -17.38 -15.68 3.04
N GLU A 115 -16.12 -15.79 3.44
CA GLU A 115 -15.25 -16.93 3.16
C GLU A 115 -14.68 -17.47 4.48
N PRO A 116 -15.18 -18.61 4.98
CA PRO A 116 -14.73 -19.18 6.25
C PRO A 116 -13.21 -19.39 6.25
N GLY A 117 -12.54 -18.86 7.28
CA GLY A 117 -11.09 -18.93 7.41
C GLY A 117 -10.32 -17.82 6.70
N ALA A 118 -10.96 -16.95 5.92
CA ALA A 118 -10.32 -15.81 5.32
C ALA A 118 -9.87 -14.80 6.41
N PRO A 119 -8.63 -14.29 6.34
CA PRO A 119 -8.17 -13.24 7.25
C PRO A 119 -8.98 -11.97 7.10
N GLY A 120 -9.31 -11.33 8.22
CA GLY A 120 -10.05 -10.06 8.21
C GLY A 120 -9.23 -8.85 7.75
N TRP A 121 -7.93 -9.00 7.55
CA TRP A 121 -6.99 -7.93 7.19
C TRP A 121 -6.62 -7.89 5.70
N TRP A 122 -7.18 -8.74 4.87
CA TRP A 122 -6.97 -8.63 3.44
C TRP A 122 -7.39 -7.27 2.91
N GLY A 123 -6.67 -6.76 1.91
CA GLY A 123 -6.90 -5.46 1.30
C GLY A 123 -8.30 -5.28 0.73
N LYS A 124 -8.61 -4.04 0.46
CA LYS A 124 -9.92 -3.63 -0.05
C LYS A 124 -9.89 -3.24 -1.53
N GLY A 125 -8.82 -3.65 -2.24
CA GLY A 125 -8.63 -3.36 -3.66
C GLY A 125 -7.80 -2.09 -3.92
N GLU A 126 -6.90 -1.74 -3.00
CA GLU A 126 -6.09 -0.53 -3.10
C GLU A 126 -4.93 -0.70 -4.11
N PRO A 127 -4.74 0.23 -5.06
CA PRO A 127 -3.53 0.25 -5.90
C PRO A 127 -2.29 0.67 -5.10
N ILE A 128 -2.45 1.56 -4.14
CA ILE A 128 -1.43 2.04 -3.21
C ILE A 128 -2.02 2.08 -1.82
N PHE A 129 -1.32 1.52 -0.85
CA PHE A 129 -1.67 1.61 0.57
C PHE A 129 -0.44 1.95 1.40
N ILE A 130 -0.47 3.09 2.10
CA ILE A 130 0.59 3.50 3.02
C ILE A 130 -0.05 3.86 4.36
N SER A 131 0.44 3.26 5.45
CA SER A 131 -0.12 3.55 6.77
C SER A 131 0.95 3.54 7.86
N ALA A 132 1.07 4.67 8.56
CA ALA A 132 1.89 4.84 9.75
C ALA A 132 0.99 5.19 10.94
N THR A 133 0.33 4.19 11.50
CA THR A 133 -0.59 4.30 12.65
C THR A 133 -0.16 3.35 13.76
N PRO A 134 -0.37 3.70 15.04
CA PRO A 134 0.09 2.87 16.15
C PRO A 134 -0.71 1.56 16.23
N ARG A 135 -0.05 0.48 16.65
CA ARG A 135 -0.74 -0.76 17.03
C ARG A 135 -1.63 -0.51 18.26
N LYS A 136 -2.75 -1.22 18.33
CA LYS A 136 -3.59 -1.22 19.54
C LYS A 136 -2.77 -1.68 20.74
N ASN A 137 -2.83 -0.91 21.81
CA ASN A 137 -2.11 -1.15 23.07
C ASN A 137 -0.56 -1.13 22.97
N SER A 138 0.00 -0.61 21.87
CA SER A 138 1.44 -0.45 21.77
C SER A 138 1.94 0.71 22.65
N ARG A 139 3.08 0.49 23.30
CA ARG A 139 3.85 1.53 24.00
C ARG A 139 5.01 2.06 23.17
N THR A 140 5.30 1.42 22.04
CA THR A 140 6.33 1.86 21.10
C THR A 140 5.82 2.99 20.22
N LYS A 141 6.70 3.89 19.82
CA LYS A 141 6.40 4.88 18.77
C LYS A 141 6.08 4.14 17.47
N THR A 142 5.22 4.71 16.66
CA THR A 142 4.82 4.12 15.38
C THR A 142 6.01 3.96 14.43
N GLY A 143 6.80 5.00 14.26
CA GLY A 143 7.92 5.06 13.31
C GLY A 143 7.69 6.07 12.19
N THR A 144 8.46 5.97 11.12
CA THR A 144 8.51 6.97 10.05
C THR A 144 8.44 6.34 8.66
N ILE A 145 7.69 6.97 7.75
CA ILE A 145 7.71 6.68 6.30
C ILE A 145 8.07 7.97 5.58
N ARG A 146 9.11 7.95 4.74
CA ARG A 146 9.54 9.13 3.97
C ARG A 146 10.24 8.76 2.67
N ASN A 147 10.27 9.72 1.74
CA ASN A 147 10.90 9.59 0.43
C ASN A 147 10.42 8.32 -0.31
N VAL A 148 9.13 8.30 -0.61
CA VAL A 148 8.48 7.21 -1.34
C VAL A 148 7.97 7.73 -2.66
N THR A 149 8.35 7.11 -3.75
CA THR A 149 7.98 7.50 -5.10
C THR A 149 7.22 6.37 -5.80
N PHE A 150 6.07 6.73 -6.38
CA PHE A 150 5.31 5.89 -7.33
C PHE A 150 5.32 6.59 -8.68
N ASP A 151 5.63 5.85 -9.74
CA ASP A 151 5.73 6.40 -11.09
C ASP A 151 5.28 5.40 -12.15
N ASN A 152 4.43 5.84 -13.07
CA ASN A 152 3.90 5.02 -14.16
C ASN A 152 3.20 3.74 -13.67
N LEU A 153 2.04 3.91 -13.04
CA LEU A 153 1.19 2.81 -12.59
C LEU A 153 -0.15 2.85 -13.34
N SER A 154 -0.55 1.73 -13.93
CA SER A 154 -1.84 1.57 -14.60
C SER A 154 -2.62 0.41 -13.95
N ILE A 155 -3.55 0.72 -13.05
CA ILE A 155 -4.21 -0.27 -12.19
C ILE A 155 -5.73 -0.16 -12.29
N THR A 156 -6.39 -1.27 -12.63
CA THR A 156 -7.83 -1.43 -12.40
C THR A 156 -8.06 -1.80 -10.94
N CYS A 157 -8.85 -1.01 -10.21
CA CYS A 157 -8.96 -1.14 -8.75
C CYS A 157 -10.41 -1.04 -8.26
N GLU A 158 -10.66 -1.48 -7.03
CA GLU A 158 -11.96 -1.33 -6.34
C GLU A 158 -11.91 -0.29 -5.22
N SER A 159 -10.70 0.12 -4.80
CA SER A 159 -10.48 1.11 -3.75
C SER A 159 -9.42 2.14 -4.16
N CYS A 160 -9.10 3.07 -3.26
CA CYS A 160 -8.29 4.26 -3.55
C CYS A 160 -6.78 4.05 -3.38
N ALA A 161 -6.01 5.03 -3.86
CA ALA A 161 -4.68 5.27 -3.30
C ALA A 161 -4.86 5.83 -1.88
N PHE A 162 -4.48 5.04 -0.87
CA PHE A 162 -4.69 5.31 0.55
C PHE A 162 -3.36 5.65 1.24
N LEU A 163 -3.26 6.86 1.80
CA LEU A 163 -2.07 7.37 2.47
C LEU A 163 -2.47 7.89 3.86
N ALA A 164 -2.09 7.21 4.93
CA ALA A 164 -2.54 7.59 6.27
C ALA A 164 -1.41 7.57 7.31
N GLY A 165 -1.03 8.75 7.77
CA GLY A 165 -0.23 8.97 8.97
C GLY A 165 -1.06 9.39 10.17
N GLU A 166 -0.36 9.73 11.23
CA GLU A 166 -0.86 10.40 12.44
C GLU A 166 0.03 11.62 12.72
N PRO A 167 -0.39 12.58 13.54
CA PRO A 167 0.42 13.76 13.82
C PRO A 167 1.85 13.44 14.28
N GLU A 168 2.03 12.39 15.11
CA GLU A 168 3.33 11.95 15.61
C GLU A 168 4.11 11.06 14.64
N SER A 169 3.45 10.52 13.62
CA SER A 169 4.01 9.66 12.57
C SER A 169 3.54 10.09 11.18
N CYS A 170 3.62 11.37 10.92
CA CYS A 170 3.26 12.00 9.65
C CYS A 170 4.10 11.40 8.51
N LEU A 171 3.44 11.01 7.43
CA LEU A 171 4.10 10.60 6.21
C LEU A 171 4.81 11.81 5.59
N ARG A 172 6.01 11.61 5.03
CA ARG A 172 6.79 12.72 4.47
C ARG A 172 7.33 12.41 3.09
N ASP A 173 7.29 13.43 2.24
CA ASP A 173 7.90 13.38 0.92
C ASP A 173 7.41 12.16 0.10
N ILE A 174 6.09 12.15 -0.15
CA ILE A 174 5.43 11.14 -0.95
C ILE A 174 5.16 11.72 -2.33
N ARG A 175 5.66 11.07 -3.36
CA ARG A 175 5.47 11.47 -4.76
C ARG A 175 4.74 10.40 -5.53
N ILE A 176 3.69 10.79 -6.24
CA ILE A 176 2.92 9.95 -7.15
C ILE A 176 2.88 10.65 -8.49
N ARG A 177 3.40 10.02 -9.54
CA ARG A 177 3.39 10.53 -10.89
C ARG A 177 2.86 9.47 -11.85
N ASP A 178 2.10 9.92 -12.85
CA ASP A 178 1.62 9.05 -13.93
C ASP A 178 0.85 7.82 -13.39
N LEU A 179 -0.05 8.08 -12.42
CA LEU A 179 -0.93 7.06 -11.87
C LEU A 179 -2.26 7.06 -12.61
N HIS A 180 -2.55 6.00 -13.32
CA HIS A 180 -3.80 5.79 -14.05
C HIS A 180 -4.64 4.73 -13.36
N MET A 181 -5.72 5.16 -12.72
CA MET A 181 -6.66 4.27 -12.04
C MET A 181 -7.94 4.08 -12.85
N THR A 182 -8.37 2.83 -13.00
CA THR A 182 -9.70 2.51 -13.47
C THR A 182 -10.49 1.88 -12.33
N PHE A 183 -11.45 2.62 -11.77
CA PHE A 183 -12.36 2.11 -10.77
C PHE A 183 -13.39 1.19 -11.44
N LYS A 184 -13.35 -0.07 -11.07
CA LYS A 184 -14.24 -1.11 -11.62
C LYS A 184 -14.58 -2.13 -10.54
N ARG A 185 -15.85 -2.48 -10.44
CA ARG A 185 -16.29 -3.57 -9.56
C ARG A 185 -15.82 -4.90 -10.16
N GLN A 186 -15.06 -5.66 -9.40
CA GLN A 186 -14.52 -6.95 -9.82
C GLN A 186 -14.99 -8.09 -8.89
N GLY A 187 -15.24 -7.77 -7.63
CA GLY A 187 -15.75 -8.68 -6.62
C GLY A 187 -17.23 -8.43 -6.31
N THR A 188 -17.79 -9.28 -5.47
CA THR A 188 -19.17 -9.18 -4.99
C THR A 188 -19.31 -8.47 -3.65
N GLN A 189 -18.19 -8.13 -3.02
CA GLN A 189 -18.17 -7.50 -1.70
C GLN A 189 -18.69 -6.06 -1.75
N PRO A 190 -19.41 -5.61 -0.70
CA PRO A 190 -19.92 -4.25 -0.61
C PRO A 190 -18.81 -3.26 -0.53
N GLY A 191 -18.18 -2.51 -0.89
CA GLY A 191 -17.11 -1.54 -0.67
C GLY A 191 -17.37 -0.61 0.53
N GLY A 192 -16.77 0.56 0.50
CA GLY A 192 -17.03 1.62 1.49
C GLY A 192 -16.32 1.41 2.83
N LEU A 193 -15.21 0.70 2.85
CA LEU A 193 -14.41 0.46 4.05
C LEU A 193 -12.95 0.80 3.82
N PHE A 194 -12.33 1.43 4.82
CA PHE A 194 -10.89 1.47 4.99
C PHE A 194 -10.45 0.43 6.01
N ASP A 195 -9.29 -0.17 5.79
CA ASP A 195 -8.73 -1.18 6.68
C ASP A 195 -7.26 -0.90 6.98
N GLU A 196 -7.02 -0.36 8.16
CA GLU A 196 -5.67 -0.04 8.64
C GLU A 196 -5.11 -1.12 9.61
N GLN A 197 -5.72 -2.29 9.65
CA GLN A 197 -5.23 -3.37 10.55
C GLN A 197 -3.79 -3.79 10.21
N PRO A 198 -3.00 -4.19 11.22
CA PRO A 198 -3.26 -4.07 12.65
C PRO A 198 -2.95 -2.66 13.17
N SER A 199 -3.96 -1.94 13.65
CA SER A 199 -3.79 -0.60 14.24
C SER A 199 -4.93 -0.23 15.18
N VAL A 200 -4.78 0.91 15.88
CA VAL A 200 -5.87 1.50 16.69
C VAL A 200 -7.07 1.93 15.85
N ARG A 201 -6.86 2.23 14.57
CA ARG A 201 -7.91 2.63 13.63
C ARG A 201 -8.76 1.47 13.16
N HIS A 202 -8.19 0.30 13.10
CA HIS A 202 -8.89 -0.93 12.70
C HIS A 202 -9.55 -0.82 11.32
N VAL A 203 -10.79 -1.30 11.20
CA VAL A 203 -11.65 -1.18 10.00
C VAL A 203 -12.73 -0.16 10.28
N TYR A 204 -12.98 0.74 9.35
CA TYR A 204 -14.02 1.76 9.49
C TYR A 204 -14.68 2.10 8.16
N SER A 205 -15.95 2.52 8.22
CA SER A 205 -16.71 2.92 7.03
C SER A 205 -16.27 4.28 6.52
N HIS A 206 -16.11 4.40 5.22
CA HIS A 206 -15.79 5.64 4.53
C HIS A 206 -16.22 5.55 3.07
N ALA A 207 -16.77 6.64 2.50
CA ALA A 207 -16.93 6.72 1.06
C ALA A 207 -15.54 6.81 0.40
N ILE A 208 -15.29 5.98 -0.59
CA ILE A 208 -13.95 5.79 -1.18
C ILE A 208 -13.69 6.83 -2.27
N PRO A 209 -12.83 7.85 -2.05
CA PRO A 209 -12.35 8.74 -3.12
C PRO A 209 -11.34 8.00 -4.01
N ALA A 210 -10.80 8.63 -5.04
CA ALA A 210 -9.69 8.04 -5.79
C ALA A 210 -8.36 8.18 -5.05
N LEU A 211 -8.19 9.28 -4.32
CA LEU A 211 -7.05 9.51 -3.42
C LEU A 211 -7.56 9.93 -2.03
N TYR A 212 -7.14 9.20 -1.02
CA TYR A 212 -7.30 9.60 0.38
C TYR A 212 -5.93 9.81 1.01
N ALA A 213 -5.71 10.97 1.63
CA ALA A 213 -4.49 11.24 2.37
C ALA A 213 -4.81 11.90 3.73
N ARG A 214 -4.19 11.40 4.80
CA ARG A 214 -4.29 11.92 6.15
C ARG A 214 -2.91 12.07 6.78
N SER A 215 -2.66 13.21 7.41
CA SER A 215 -1.39 13.54 8.08
C SER A 215 -0.17 13.26 7.18
N VAL A 216 -0.16 13.87 6.01
CA VAL A 216 0.94 13.79 5.04
C VAL A 216 1.57 15.17 4.86
N LYS A 217 2.88 15.24 4.96
CA LYS A 217 3.68 16.43 4.65
C LYS A 217 4.43 16.24 3.36
N GLN A 218 4.36 17.22 2.45
CA GLN A 218 4.99 17.17 1.12
C GLN A 218 4.47 16.01 0.27
N LEU A 219 3.15 16.01 0.02
CA LEU A 219 2.52 15.13 -0.95
C LEU A 219 2.51 15.80 -2.33
N THR A 220 3.07 15.14 -3.32
CA THR A 220 2.98 15.57 -4.72
C THR A 220 2.31 14.49 -5.53
N VAL A 221 1.22 14.84 -6.23
CA VAL A 221 0.56 13.98 -7.22
C VAL A 221 0.51 14.73 -8.53
N GLN A 222 1.04 14.15 -9.61
CA GLN A 222 1.17 14.80 -10.92
C GLN A 222 0.76 13.84 -12.04
N ASP A 223 0.27 14.41 -13.14
CA ASP A 223 -0.02 13.70 -14.41
C ASP A 223 -0.89 12.45 -14.21
N SER A 224 -1.76 12.48 -13.20
CA SER A 224 -2.50 11.30 -12.75
C SER A 224 -3.98 11.40 -13.12
N THR A 225 -4.59 10.25 -13.42
CA THR A 225 -5.99 10.20 -13.85
C THR A 225 -6.77 9.10 -13.16
N VAL A 226 -8.07 9.32 -13.02
CA VAL A 226 -9.03 8.29 -12.61
C VAL A 226 -10.21 8.23 -13.56
N ARG A 227 -10.57 7.03 -13.94
CA ARG A 227 -11.79 6.73 -14.70
C ARG A 227 -12.67 5.77 -13.89
N TYR A 228 -13.97 6.02 -13.88
CA TYR A 228 -14.95 5.14 -13.28
C TYR A 228 -15.66 4.34 -14.37
N ALA A 229 -15.28 3.07 -14.53
CA ALA A 229 -15.90 2.16 -15.51
C ALA A 229 -17.28 1.67 -15.05
N ASP A 230 -17.51 1.66 -13.73
CA ASP A 230 -18.78 1.29 -13.10
C ASP A 230 -19.28 2.41 -12.19
N LYS A 231 -20.47 2.24 -11.64
CA LYS A 231 -21.02 3.07 -10.56
C LYS A 231 -21.09 2.24 -9.28
N SER A 232 -20.78 2.87 -8.16
CA SER A 232 -20.93 2.25 -6.84
C SER A 232 -21.28 3.31 -5.80
N GLU A 233 -22.22 3.02 -4.93
CA GLU A 233 -22.55 3.86 -3.77
C GLU A 233 -21.41 3.91 -2.73
N ALA A 234 -20.48 2.97 -2.81
CA ALA A 234 -19.29 2.94 -1.98
C ALA A 234 -18.24 3.99 -2.37
N TRP A 235 -18.32 4.54 -3.58
CA TRP A 235 -17.36 5.52 -4.09
C TRP A 235 -17.84 6.95 -3.83
N ALA A 236 -16.91 7.80 -3.38
CA ALA A 236 -17.19 9.21 -3.12
C ALA A 236 -17.44 9.97 -4.43
N SER A 237 -18.18 11.07 -4.32
CA SER A 237 -18.33 12.06 -5.42
C SER A 237 -17.03 12.83 -5.66
N GLU A 238 -16.30 13.12 -4.59
CA GLU A 238 -15.01 13.78 -4.61
C GLU A 238 -13.92 12.82 -5.04
N VAL A 239 -13.06 13.28 -5.94
CA VAL A 239 -11.90 12.49 -6.43
C VAL A 239 -10.82 12.40 -5.36
N THR A 240 -10.65 13.44 -4.56
CA THR A 240 -9.55 13.55 -3.59
C THR A 240 -10.08 14.01 -2.23
N THR A 241 -9.63 13.37 -1.16
CA THR A 241 -9.85 13.77 0.23
C THR A 241 -8.51 13.94 0.93
N LEU A 242 -8.25 15.14 1.46
CA LEU A 242 -7.02 15.45 2.20
C LEU A 242 -7.39 15.90 3.62
N GLU A 243 -6.83 15.25 4.64
CA GLU A 243 -7.02 15.56 6.05
C GLU A 243 -5.65 15.84 6.69
N ASP A 244 -5.49 16.98 7.34
CA ASP A 244 -4.25 17.37 8.02
C ASP A 244 -2.98 17.23 7.15
N CYS A 245 -3.11 17.49 5.86
CA CYS A 245 -2.02 17.45 4.90
C CYS A 245 -1.42 18.85 4.72
N THR A 246 -0.09 18.94 4.68
CA THR A 246 0.64 20.20 4.52
C THR A 246 1.63 20.14 3.36
N GLU A 247 1.92 21.28 2.74
CA GLU A 247 2.85 21.39 1.60
C GLU A 247 2.50 20.40 0.48
N SER A 248 1.18 20.25 0.18
CA SER A 248 0.69 19.24 -0.77
C SER A 248 0.25 19.89 -2.08
N ALA A 249 0.60 19.24 -3.19
CA ALA A 249 0.17 19.61 -4.54
C ALA A 249 -0.42 18.36 -5.23
N VAL A 250 -1.72 18.39 -5.55
CA VAL A 250 -2.42 17.23 -6.11
C VAL A 250 -3.07 17.59 -7.44
N ASP A 251 -2.58 16.99 -8.53
CA ASP A 251 -3.17 17.01 -9.86
C ASP A 251 -3.61 15.59 -10.24
N LEU A 252 -4.80 15.21 -9.77
CA LEU A 252 -5.47 13.95 -10.11
C LEU A 252 -6.79 14.27 -10.81
N LYS A 253 -6.90 13.95 -12.09
CA LYS A 253 -8.02 14.31 -12.94
C LYS A 253 -8.98 13.15 -13.16
N LYS A 254 -10.27 13.41 -12.99
CA LYS A 254 -11.31 12.50 -13.47
C LYS A 254 -11.43 12.61 -14.97
N ILE A 255 -11.33 11.48 -15.65
CA ILE A 255 -11.56 11.38 -17.11
C ILE A 255 -12.80 10.55 -17.41
N GLN A 256 -13.30 10.65 -18.63
CA GLN A 256 -14.51 9.94 -19.08
C GLN A 256 -14.27 8.44 -19.30
#